data_7b116282a32128f888ae00f0d3093ee0
#
_entry.id   7b116282a32128f888ae00f0d3093ee0
#
_cell.length_a   1.000
_cell.length_b   1.000
_cell.length_c   1.000
_cell.angle_alpha   90.00
_cell.angle_beta   90.00
_cell.angle_gamma   90.00
#
_symmetry.space_group_name_H-M   'P 1'
#
loop_
_entity.id
_entity.type
_entity.pdbx_description
1 polymer ?
#
loop_
_entity_poly.entity_id
_entity_poly.type
_entity_poly.pdbx_seq_one_letter_code
_entity_poly.pdbx_strand_id
1 'polypeptide(L)'
;MFEMRETGMVSKAWPFEEARRILKRYENSPPEKGYVLFETGYGPSGLPHIGTFGEVARTTMIMRAFREISDIPAKLICFSDDLDGMRKVPGNVPKQEILKDYIQKPLTSVPDPFDKFESFGHHNNAMLRRFLDTFGFEYDFYSATEFYKSGAFDQTLKRAVECYDDIMQVMLKSLREERKKTCLLYTSDAADEWW
;
A
#
# COMPACT_ATOMS: atom_id res chain seq x y z
N MET A 1 8.21 -20.84 23.74
CA MET A 1 8.86 -20.05 22.66
C MET A 1 9.67 -20.92 21.69
N PHE A 2 10.56 -21.81 22.18
CA PHE A 2 11.34 -22.70 21.28
C PHE A 2 10.46 -23.64 20.43
N GLU A 3 9.48 -24.28 21.02
CA GLU A 3 8.58 -25.22 20.34
C GLU A 3 7.73 -24.59 19.22
N MET A 4 7.28 -23.32 19.39
CA MET A 4 6.54 -22.58 18.38
C MET A 4 7.41 -22.23 17.18
N ARG A 5 8.66 -21.83 17.39
CA ARG A 5 9.62 -21.52 16.33
C ARG A 5 9.93 -22.76 15.46
N GLU A 6 10.23 -23.89 16.10
CA GLU A 6 10.49 -25.14 15.40
C GLU A 6 9.28 -25.61 14.58
N THR A 7 8.08 -25.54 15.17
CA THR A 7 6.84 -25.86 14.48
C THR A 7 6.60 -24.93 13.29
N GLY A 8 6.84 -23.62 13.44
CA GLY A 8 6.72 -22.63 12.37
C GLY A 8 7.70 -22.89 11.22
N MET A 9 8.92 -23.35 11.53
CA MET A 9 9.94 -23.64 10.51
C MET A 9 9.57 -24.80 9.60
N VAL A 10 8.73 -25.74 10.04
CA VAL A 10 8.29 -26.91 9.27
C VAL A 10 6.82 -26.84 8.82
N SER A 11 6.07 -25.84 9.27
CA SER A 11 4.66 -25.67 8.96
C SER A 11 4.43 -25.49 7.45
N LYS A 12 3.41 -26.19 6.92
CA LYS A 12 2.93 -26.05 5.54
C LYS A 12 1.85 -24.98 5.37
N ALA A 13 1.50 -24.25 6.45
CA ALA A 13 0.57 -23.13 6.34
C ALA A 13 1.23 -21.99 5.54
N TRP A 14 0.50 -21.47 4.56
CA TRP A 14 1.03 -20.47 3.61
C TRP A 14 1.67 -19.23 4.28
N PRO A 15 1.19 -18.69 5.42
CA PRO A 15 1.87 -17.54 6.04
C PRO A 15 3.30 -17.88 6.49
N PHE A 16 3.53 -19.10 6.98
CA PHE A 16 4.85 -19.57 7.37
C PHE A 16 5.74 -19.86 6.16
N GLU A 17 5.17 -20.34 5.06
CA GLU A 17 5.94 -20.52 3.81
C GLU A 17 6.46 -19.18 3.29
N GLU A 18 5.60 -18.15 3.25
CA GLU A 18 6.02 -16.81 2.86
C GLU A 18 7.01 -16.20 3.86
N ALA A 19 6.77 -16.36 5.15
CA ALA A 19 7.68 -15.89 6.19
C ALA A 19 9.08 -16.50 6.05
N ARG A 20 9.20 -17.79 5.75
CA ARG A 20 10.49 -18.45 5.49
C ARG A 20 11.16 -17.92 4.21
N ARG A 21 10.40 -17.62 3.15
CA ARG A 21 10.94 -17.00 1.93
C ARG A 21 11.54 -15.63 2.22
N ILE A 22 10.86 -14.85 3.09
CA ILE A 22 11.38 -13.55 3.52
C ILE A 22 12.62 -13.74 4.39
N LEU A 23 12.60 -14.64 5.37
CA LEU A 23 13.73 -14.93 6.24
C LEU A 23 14.98 -15.32 5.45
N LYS A 24 14.82 -16.15 4.41
CA LYS A 24 15.90 -16.55 3.52
C LYS A 24 16.63 -15.39 2.85
N ARG A 25 15.98 -14.26 2.59
CA ARG A 25 16.61 -13.06 2.00
C ARG A 25 17.64 -12.44 2.95
N TYR A 26 17.52 -12.70 4.26
CA TYR A 26 18.35 -12.10 5.30
C TYR A 26 19.30 -13.11 5.97
N GLU A 27 19.45 -14.33 5.43
CA GLU A 27 20.37 -15.36 5.98
C GLU A 27 21.82 -14.89 6.05
N ASN A 28 22.26 -14.08 5.07
CA ASN A 28 23.65 -13.64 4.95
C ASN A 28 23.88 -12.16 5.34
N SER A 29 22.81 -11.39 5.50
CA SER A 29 22.89 -9.97 5.86
C SER A 29 21.58 -9.51 6.48
N PRO A 30 21.59 -8.93 7.69
CA PRO A 30 20.41 -8.36 8.29
C PRO A 30 19.91 -7.18 7.44
N PRO A 31 18.61 -6.81 7.54
CA PRO A 31 18.08 -5.68 6.81
C PRO A 31 18.79 -4.38 7.25
N GLU A 32 19.26 -3.57 6.30
CA GLU A 32 19.96 -2.31 6.56
C GLU A 32 19.17 -1.35 7.45
N LYS A 33 17.85 -1.39 7.34
CA LYS A 33 16.92 -0.58 8.16
C LYS A 33 16.76 -1.09 9.61
N GLY A 34 17.36 -2.25 9.95
CA GLY A 34 17.22 -2.91 11.24
C GLY A 34 15.87 -3.64 11.44
N TYR A 35 14.99 -3.64 10.45
CA TYR A 35 13.71 -4.36 10.48
C TYR A 35 13.25 -4.76 9.08
N VAL A 36 12.41 -5.78 9.02
CA VAL A 36 11.69 -6.17 7.79
C VAL A 36 10.42 -5.33 7.69
N LEU A 37 10.24 -4.68 6.55
CA LEU A 37 9.06 -3.90 6.24
C LEU A 37 8.03 -4.77 5.52
N PHE A 38 6.82 -4.78 6.05
CA PHE A 38 5.62 -5.31 5.41
C PHE A 38 4.76 -4.11 5.00
N GLU A 39 4.15 -4.16 3.84
CA GLU A 39 3.39 -3.05 3.30
C GLU A 39 2.04 -3.52 2.77
N THR A 40 1.02 -2.70 3.01
CA THR A 40 -0.30 -2.78 2.37
C THR A 40 -0.60 -1.43 1.73
N GLY A 41 -1.10 -1.45 0.49
CA GLY A 41 -1.55 -0.25 -0.21
C GLY A 41 -3.05 -0.02 -0.02
N TYR A 42 -3.49 1.22 -0.09
CA TYR A 42 -4.89 1.60 -0.07
C TYR A 42 -5.16 2.81 -0.95
N GLY A 43 -5.95 2.61 -2.00
CA GLY A 43 -6.48 3.71 -2.80
C GLY A 43 -7.76 4.25 -2.18
N PRO A 44 -7.75 5.45 -1.53
CA PRO A 44 -8.90 5.97 -0.77
C PRO A 44 -9.98 6.58 -1.66
N SER A 45 -10.32 5.92 -2.75
CA SER A 45 -11.38 6.30 -3.69
C SER A 45 -12.79 5.90 -3.23
N GLY A 46 -12.91 5.25 -2.08
CA GLY A 46 -14.17 4.81 -1.47
C GLY A 46 -13.96 4.34 -0.03
N LEU A 47 -15.05 3.94 0.62
CA LEU A 47 -15.01 3.43 2.00
C LEU A 47 -14.32 2.06 2.06
N PRO A 48 -13.61 1.74 3.17
CA PRO A 48 -13.04 0.41 3.39
C PRO A 48 -14.08 -0.69 3.30
N HIS A 49 -13.70 -1.84 2.77
CA HIS A 49 -14.57 -2.98 2.57
C HIS A 49 -13.83 -4.31 2.83
N ILE A 50 -14.48 -5.43 2.57
CA ILE A 50 -13.91 -6.76 2.81
C ILE A 50 -12.59 -7.01 2.06
N GLY A 51 -12.40 -6.41 0.88
CA GLY A 51 -11.13 -6.48 0.15
C GLY A 51 -10.01 -5.80 0.91
N THR A 52 -10.25 -4.60 1.44
CA THR A 52 -9.31 -3.87 2.31
C THR A 52 -8.93 -4.71 3.54
N PHE A 53 -9.92 -5.33 4.20
CA PHE A 53 -9.67 -6.25 5.30
C PHE A 53 -8.77 -7.40 4.88
N GLY A 54 -9.10 -8.06 3.77
CA GLY A 54 -8.38 -9.23 3.27
C GLY A 54 -6.90 -8.94 2.99
N GLU A 55 -6.60 -7.77 2.43
CA GLU A 55 -5.23 -7.35 2.13
C GLU A 55 -4.42 -7.15 3.41
N VAL A 56 -4.92 -6.36 4.35
CA VAL A 56 -4.22 -6.10 5.62
C VAL A 56 -4.11 -7.37 6.46
N ALA A 57 -5.17 -8.19 6.51
CA ALA A 57 -5.18 -9.45 7.25
C ALA A 57 -4.12 -10.42 6.71
N ARG A 58 -4.02 -10.59 5.38
CA ARG A 58 -3.03 -11.48 4.76
C ARG A 58 -1.61 -11.05 5.07
N THR A 59 -1.31 -9.77 4.95
CA THR A 59 0.02 -9.21 5.25
C THR A 59 0.33 -9.34 6.75
N THR A 60 -0.65 -9.08 7.62
CA THR A 60 -0.52 -9.26 9.07
C THR A 60 -0.24 -10.73 9.44
N MET A 61 -0.90 -11.68 8.78
CA MET A 61 -0.65 -13.11 9.02
C MET A 61 0.79 -13.50 8.69
N ILE A 62 1.33 -13.01 7.57
CA ILE A 62 2.73 -13.26 7.19
C ILE A 62 3.69 -12.60 8.20
N MET A 63 3.44 -11.33 8.56
CA MET A 63 4.26 -10.63 9.55
C MET A 63 4.27 -11.33 10.91
N ARG A 64 3.12 -11.79 11.40
CA ARG A 64 3.03 -12.57 12.64
C ARG A 64 3.79 -13.89 12.53
N ALA A 65 3.60 -14.64 11.44
CA ALA A 65 4.37 -15.87 11.19
C ALA A 65 5.89 -15.60 11.14
N PHE A 66 6.31 -14.48 10.56
CA PHE A 66 7.71 -14.07 10.52
C PHE A 66 8.26 -13.79 11.91
N ARG A 67 7.51 -13.10 12.76
CA ARG A 67 7.89 -12.82 14.16
C ARG A 67 8.02 -14.11 15.01
N GLU A 68 7.27 -15.16 14.68
CA GLU A 68 7.40 -16.47 15.36
C GLU A 68 8.67 -17.22 15.00
N ILE A 69 9.17 -17.08 13.76
CA ILE A 69 10.33 -17.81 13.27
C ILE A 69 11.63 -17.00 13.22
N SER A 70 11.58 -15.69 13.53
CA SER A 70 12.71 -14.77 13.41
C SER A 70 12.76 -13.79 14.57
N ASP A 71 13.99 -13.44 14.99
CA ASP A 71 14.24 -12.37 15.94
C ASP A 71 14.44 -11.01 15.27
N ILE A 72 14.42 -10.96 13.93
CA ILE A 72 14.51 -9.71 13.18
C ILE A 72 13.21 -8.91 13.40
N PRO A 73 13.29 -7.65 13.85
CA PRO A 73 12.11 -6.82 14.00
C PRO A 73 11.31 -6.71 12.70
N ALA A 74 9.99 -6.63 12.82
CA ALA A 74 9.08 -6.51 11.68
C ALA A 74 8.07 -5.40 11.93
N LYS A 75 7.83 -4.57 10.91
CA LYS A 75 6.84 -3.48 10.91
C LYS A 75 5.89 -3.63 9.74
N LEU A 76 4.63 -3.29 9.95
CA LEU A 76 3.61 -3.18 8.92
C LEU A 76 3.30 -1.70 8.69
N ILE A 77 3.35 -1.27 7.44
CA ILE A 77 2.82 0.03 7.04
C ILE A 77 1.53 -0.15 6.23
N CYS A 78 0.62 0.78 6.42
CA CYS A 78 -0.54 0.96 5.58
C CYS A 78 -0.33 2.28 4.82
N PHE A 79 -0.01 2.18 3.53
CA PHE A 79 0.26 3.33 2.68
C PHE A 79 -1.01 3.73 1.92
N SER A 80 -1.43 4.97 2.07
CA SER A 80 -2.61 5.50 1.38
C SER A 80 -2.20 6.31 0.16
N ASP A 81 -2.68 5.92 -1.01
CA ASP A 81 -2.49 6.62 -2.29
C ASP A 81 -3.48 7.79 -2.43
N ASP A 82 -3.59 8.61 -1.38
CA ASP A 82 -4.55 9.72 -1.27
C ASP A 82 -4.27 10.91 -2.20
N LEU A 83 -3.13 10.90 -2.88
CA LEU A 83 -2.79 11.84 -3.95
C LEU A 83 -3.32 11.39 -5.32
N ASP A 84 -3.81 10.16 -5.44
CA ASP A 84 -4.40 9.65 -6.68
C ASP A 84 -5.58 10.50 -7.16
N GLY A 85 -5.73 10.60 -8.48
CA GLY A 85 -6.84 11.30 -9.09
C GLY A 85 -8.15 10.54 -8.95
N MET A 86 -9.23 11.24 -8.57
CA MET A 86 -10.56 10.65 -8.54
C MET A 86 -10.99 10.20 -9.94
N ARG A 87 -11.04 8.92 -10.20
CA ARG A 87 -11.34 8.34 -11.54
C ARG A 87 -12.83 8.39 -11.89
N LYS A 88 -13.69 8.24 -10.87
CA LYS A 88 -15.15 8.27 -10.99
C LYS A 88 -15.78 8.72 -9.68
N VAL A 89 -16.99 9.24 -9.74
CA VAL A 89 -17.78 9.56 -8.54
C VAL A 89 -18.34 8.25 -7.96
N PRO A 90 -18.07 7.93 -6.67
CA PRO A 90 -18.63 6.75 -6.03
C PRO A 90 -20.16 6.85 -5.93
N GLY A 91 -20.86 5.73 -6.20
CA GLY A 91 -22.32 5.71 -6.17
C GLY A 91 -22.95 5.72 -4.77
N ASN A 92 -22.13 5.51 -3.74
CA ASN A 92 -22.58 5.36 -2.34
C ASN A 92 -22.22 6.55 -1.45
N VAL A 93 -21.96 7.71 -2.04
CA VAL A 93 -21.68 8.96 -1.31
C VAL A 93 -22.75 10.02 -1.57
N PRO A 94 -23.00 10.94 -0.62
CA PRO A 94 -23.87 12.08 -0.86
C PRO A 94 -23.23 13.11 -1.81
N LYS A 95 -23.99 14.10 -2.26
CA LYS A 95 -23.49 15.25 -3.05
C LYS A 95 -22.72 14.88 -4.33
N GLN A 96 -23.11 13.79 -4.98
CA GLN A 96 -22.43 13.27 -6.17
C GLN A 96 -22.29 14.30 -7.30
N GLU A 97 -23.25 15.20 -7.45
CA GLU A 97 -23.23 16.24 -8.51
C GLU A 97 -22.02 17.17 -8.36
N ILE A 98 -21.71 17.56 -7.12
CA ILE A 98 -20.54 18.42 -6.84
C ILE A 98 -19.23 17.68 -7.16
N LEU A 99 -19.17 16.38 -6.89
CA LEU A 99 -17.97 15.60 -7.11
C LEU A 99 -17.62 15.42 -8.59
N LYS A 100 -18.56 15.57 -9.50
CA LYS A 100 -18.32 15.47 -10.95
C LYS A 100 -17.29 16.49 -11.45
N ASP A 101 -17.25 17.67 -10.86
CA ASP A 101 -16.32 18.74 -11.23
C ASP A 101 -14.88 18.47 -10.75
N TYR A 102 -14.70 17.43 -9.92
CA TYR A 102 -13.42 17.05 -9.34
C TYR A 102 -12.84 15.77 -9.93
N ILE A 103 -13.42 15.22 -10.99
CA ILE A 103 -12.83 14.07 -11.69
C ILE A 103 -11.42 14.42 -12.15
N GLN A 104 -10.46 13.49 -11.98
CA GLN A 104 -9.04 13.65 -12.23
C GLN A 104 -8.30 14.59 -11.25
N LYS A 105 -8.96 15.13 -10.24
CA LYS A 105 -8.29 15.87 -9.16
C LYS A 105 -7.82 14.89 -8.08
N PRO A 106 -6.68 15.18 -7.42
CA PRO A 106 -6.23 14.40 -6.28
C PRO A 106 -7.32 14.26 -5.22
N LEU A 107 -7.45 13.09 -4.62
CA LEU A 107 -8.49 12.81 -3.62
C LEU A 107 -8.42 13.77 -2.42
N THR A 108 -7.23 14.24 -2.08
CA THR A 108 -7.01 15.29 -1.06
C THR A 108 -7.42 16.70 -1.50
N SER A 109 -7.74 16.90 -2.78
CA SER A 109 -8.29 18.16 -3.32
C SER A 109 -9.79 18.06 -3.61
N VAL A 110 -10.40 16.89 -3.45
CA VAL A 110 -11.85 16.67 -3.63
C VAL A 110 -12.56 17.01 -2.33
N PRO A 111 -13.62 17.87 -2.33
CA PRO A 111 -14.35 18.17 -1.11
C PRO A 111 -14.97 16.92 -0.49
N ASP A 112 -15.00 16.87 0.84
CA ASP A 112 -15.64 15.77 1.55
C ASP A 112 -17.16 15.80 1.35
N PRO A 113 -17.76 14.81 0.68
CA PRO A 113 -19.20 14.82 0.46
C PRO A 113 -20.02 14.66 1.76
N PHE A 114 -19.38 14.26 2.85
CA PHE A 114 -20.00 14.11 4.16
C PHE A 114 -19.82 15.32 5.08
N ASP A 115 -19.07 16.35 4.68
CA ASP A 115 -18.75 17.57 5.44
C ASP A 115 -18.11 17.30 6.82
N LYS A 116 -17.31 16.26 6.94
CA LYS A 116 -16.70 15.86 8.22
C LYS A 116 -15.20 16.09 8.28
N PHE A 117 -14.56 16.13 7.11
CA PHE A 117 -13.12 16.23 6.97
C PHE A 117 -12.77 17.28 5.90
N GLU A 118 -11.50 17.67 5.86
CA GLU A 118 -10.98 18.67 4.93
C GLU A 118 -11.18 18.26 3.46
N SER A 119 -11.08 16.97 3.17
CA SER A 119 -11.28 16.44 1.82
C SER A 119 -11.81 15.00 1.84
N PHE A 120 -12.20 14.50 0.68
CA PHE A 120 -12.64 13.14 0.48
C PHE A 120 -11.49 12.13 0.76
N GLY A 121 -10.24 12.45 0.40
CA GLY A 121 -9.08 11.66 0.77
C GLY A 121 -8.91 11.56 2.29
N HIS A 122 -8.99 12.68 3.01
CA HIS A 122 -8.90 12.69 4.47
C HIS A 122 -10.05 11.92 5.13
N HIS A 123 -11.27 12.02 4.59
CA HIS A 123 -12.41 11.24 5.07
C HIS A 123 -12.14 9.74 4.97
N ASN A 124 -11.76 9.27 3.78
CA ASN A 124 -11.53 7.84 3.55
C ASN A 124 -10.32 7.31 4.34
N ASN A 125 -9.26 8.12 4.50
CA ASN A 125 -8.13 7.79 5.36
C ASN A 125 -8.56 7.61 6.82
N ALA A 126 -9.41 8.51 7.33
CA ALA A 126 -9.95 8.39 8.69
C ALA A 126 -10.82 7.14 8.87
N MET A 127 -11.65 6.82 7.85
CA MET A 127 -12.47 5.60 7.86
C MET A 127 -11.60 4.34 7.79
N LEU A 128 -10.53 4.35 6.99
CA LEU A 128 -9.57 3.24 6.93
C LEU A 128 -8.94 2.99 8.29
N ARG A 129 -8.36 4.01 8.92
CA ARG A 129 -7.72 3.88 10.23
C ARG A 129 -8.70 3.34 11.26
N ARG A 130 -9.92 3.92 11.35
CA ARG A 130 -10.96 3.42 12.25
C ARG A 130 -11.32 1.96 11.99
N PHE A 131 -11.40 1.57 10.71
CA PHE A 131 -11.67 0.20 10.31
C PHE A 131 -10.56 -0.74 10.79
N LEU A 132 -9.29 -0.41 10.52
CA LEU A 132 -8.14 -1.23 10.91
C LEU A 132 -8.02 -1.34 12.44
N ASP A 133 -8.24 -0.24 13.16
CA ASP A 133 -8.22 -0.18 14.63
C ASP A 133 -9.32 -1.07 15.23
N THR A 134 -10.53 -1.09 14.62
CA THR A 134 -11.65 -1.93 15.05
C THR A 134 -11.30 -3.42 15.02
N PHE A 135 -10.49 -3.84 14.05
CA PHE A 135 -10.01 -5.23 13.94
C PHE A 135 -8.70 -5.49 14.70
N GLY A 136 -8.15 -4.50 15.37
CA GLY A 136 -6.93 -4.64 16.17
C GLY A 136 -5.68 -4.91 15.35
N PHE A 137 -5.59 -4.39 14.13
CA PHE A 137 -4.38 -4.46 13.33
C PHE A 137 -3.30 -3.55 13.91
N GLU A 138 -2.06 -4.01 13.91
CA GLU A 138 -0.88 -3.24 14.28
C GLU A 138 -0.22 -2.72 13.00
N TYR A 139 -0.20 -1.40 12.80
CA TYR A 139 0.32 -0.76 11.59
C TYR A 139 0.77 0.68 11.86
N ASP A 140 1.70 1.15 11.02
CA ASP A 140 2.02 2.58 10.87
C ASP A 140 1.28 3.10 9.63
N PHE A 141 0.55 4.22 9.76
CA PHE A 141 -0.17 4.80 8.64
C PHE A 141 0.67 5.86 7.95
N TYR A 142 0.73 5.81 6.60
CA TYR A 142 1.38 6.82 5.77
C TYR A 142 0.46 7.32 4.66
N SER A 143 0.55 8.63 4.38
CA SER A 143 -0.17 9.33 3.31
C SER A 143 0.79 9.68 2.18
N ALA A 144 0.45 9.32 0.94
CA ALA A 144 1.21 9.73 -0.24
C ALA A 144 1.31 11.26 -0.34
N THR A 145 0.20 11.96 -0.06
CA THR A 145 0.17 13.44 -0.07
C THR A 145 1.18 14.03 0.91
N GLU A 146 1.29 13.50 2.12
CA GLU A 146 2.27 13.97 3.11
C GLU A 146 3.69 13.68 2.68
N PHE A 147 3.97 12.50 2.12
CA PHE A 147 5.29 12.13 1.63
C PHE A 147 5.76 13.00 0.46
N TYR A 148 4.88 13.30 -0.49
CA TYR A 148 5.21 14.22 -1.59
C TYR A 148 5.40 15.65 -1.10
N LYS A 149 4.51 16.17 -0.24
CA LYS A 149 4.60 17.54 0.28
C LYS A 149 5.81 17.77 1.18
N SER A 150 6.23 16.76 1.94
CA SER A 150 7.41 16.85 2.82
C SER A 150 8.74 16.70 2.08
N GLY A 151 8.72 16.32 0.79
CA GLY A 151 9.92 16.01 0.02
C GLY A 151 10.56 14.66 0.37
N ALA A 152 9.87 13.80 1.11
CA ALA A 152 10.39 12.48 1.51
C ALA A 152 10.74 11.60 0.30
N PHE A 153 10.08 11.80 -0.84
CA PHE A 153 10.36 11.10 -2.09
C PHE A 153 11.38 11.79 -3.01
N ASP A 154 11.80 13.02 -2.73
CA ASP A 154 12.58 13.85 -3.67
C ASP A 154 13.85 13.15 -4.15
N GLN A 155 14.61 12.53 -3.24
CA GLN A 155 15.84 11.82 -3.61
C GLN A 155 15.54 10.59 -4.47
N THR A 156 14.50 9.83 -4.13
CA THR A 156 14.08 8.66 -4.91
C THR A 156 13.56 9.07 -6.29
N LEU A 157 12.80 10.16 -6.38
CA LEU A 157 12.32 10.71 -7.64
C LEU A 157 13.47 11.18 -8.53
N LYS A 158 14.45 11.91 -7.97
CA LYS A 158 15.67 12.29 -8.71
C LYS A 158 16.40 11.06 -9.24
N ARG A 159 16.56 10.04 -8.41
CA ARG A 159 17.19 8.79 -8.84
C ARG A 159 16.40 8.08 -9.93
N ALA A 160 15.08 8.08 -9.84
CA ALA A 160 14.21 7.50 -10.87
C ALA A 160 14.36 8.23 -12.22
N VAL A 161 14.50 9.57 -12.20
CA VAL A 161 14.76 10.36 -13.41
C VAL A 161 16.14 10.05 -14.00
N GLU A 162 17.18 9.95 -13.17
CA GLU A 162 18.53 9.58 -13.62
C GLU A 162 18.59 8.19 -14.26
N CYS A 163 17.78 7.25 -13.76
CA CYS A 163 17.72 5.87 -14.24
C CYS A 163 16.51 5.63 -15.18
N TYR A 164 15.92 6.69 -15.73
CA TYR A 164 14.66 6.60 -16.49
C TYR A 164 14.72 5.58 -17.62
N ASP A 165 15.76 5.61 -18.44
CA ASP A 165 15.89 4.71 -19.60
C ASP A 165 16.02 3.24 -19.16
N ASP A 166 16.76 2.96 -18.09
CA ASP A 166 16.91 1.62 -17.54
C ASP A 166 15.58 1.11 -16.97
N ILE A 167 14.86 1.96 -16.25
CA ILE A 167 13.52 1.65 -15.73
C ILE A 167 12.57 1.35 -16.87
N MET A 168 12.54 2.18 -17.89
CA MET A 168 11.67 1.98 -19.07
C MET A 168 12.00 0.70 -19.83
N GLN A 169 13.28 0.34 -19.99
CA GLN A 169 13.68 -0.91 -20.63
C GLN A 169 13.13 -2.15 -19.88
N VAL A 170 13.12 -2.10 -18.55
CA VAL A 170 12.57 -3.19 -17.72
C VAL A 170 11.04 -3.21 -17.79
N MET A 171 10.41 -2.05 -17.58
CA MET A 171 8.95 -1.93 -17.52
C MET A 171 8.27 -2.25 -18.84
N LEU A 172 8.78 -1.73 -19.96
CA LEU A 172 8.17 -1.93 -21.28
C LEU A 172 8.09 -3.41 -21.68
N LYS A 173 8.96 -4.26 -21.15
CA LYS A 173 8.90 -5.72 -21.40
C LYS A 173 7.68 -6.39 -20.76
N SER A 174 7.19 -5.86 -19.64
CA SER A 174 6.07 -6.40 -18.87
C SER A 174 4.72 -5.77 -19.23
N LEU A 175 4.73 -4.60 -19.89
CA LEU A 175 3.52 -3.86 -20.22
C LEU A 175 2.85 -4.39 -21.49
N ARG A 176 1.50 -4.35 -21.51
CA ARG A 176 0.71 -4.59 -22.73
C ARG A 176 0.93 -3.45 -23.74
N GLU A 177 0.80 -3.76 -25.05
CA GLU A 177 1.09 -2.80 -26.15
C GLU A 177 0.32 -1.47 -26.03
N GLU A 178 -0.91 -1.51 -25.53
CA GLU A 178 -1.74 -0.33 -25.32
C GLU A 178 -1.13 0.60 -24.26
N ARG A 179 -0.60 0.03 -23.18
CA ARG A 179 0.03 0.76 -22.07
C ARG A 179 1.42 1.30 -22.42
N LYS A 180 2.16 0.62 -23.25
CA LYS A 180 3.47 1.09 -23.75
C LYS A 180 3.41 2.46 -24.42
N LYS A 181 2.26 2.80 -25.03
CA LYS A 181 2.07 4.05 -25.77
C LYS A 181 1.67 5.24 -24.88
N THR A 182 1.17 4.99 -23.67
CA THR A 182 0.55 6.01 -22.83
C THR A 182 1.30 6.24 -21.51
N CYS A 183 2.32 5.45 -21.20
CA CYS A 183 2.96 5.47 -19.91
C CYS A 183 4.39 6.02 -20.00
N LEU A 184 4.62 7.21 -19.41
CA LEU A 184 5.96 7.77 -19.23
C LEU A 184 6.71 7.14 -18.05
N LEU A 185 6.06 7.04 -16.91
CA LEU A 185 6.39 6.22 -15.76
C LEU A 185 5.07 5.61 -15.33
N TYR A 186 5.01 4.30 -15.25
CA TYR A 186 3.80 3.63 -14.83
C TYR A 186 3.55 3.94 -13.36
N THR A 187 2.65 4.84 -13.10
CA THR A 187 2.20 5.24 -11.75
C THR A 187 0.85 4.64 -11.42
N SER A 188 0.31 3.75 -12.27
CA SER A 188 -0.95 3.14 -11.96
C SER A 188 -0.76 2.05 -10.93
N ASP A 189 -1.68 2.03 -10.04
CA ASP A 189 -1.93 1.05 -9.03
C ASP A 189 -1.85 -0.38 -9.58
N ALA A 190 -0.70 -1.02 -9.38
CA ALA A 190 -0.48 -2.41 -9.81
C ALA A 190 -1.38 -3.38 -9.04
N ALA A 191 -1.97 -2.96 -7.91
CA ALA A 191 -2.88 -3.78 -7.12
C ALA A 191 -4.24 -3.96 -7.82
N ASP A 192 -4.69 -3.00 -8.62
CA ASP A 192 -5.97 -3.07 -9.33
C ASP A 192 -5.94 -3.98 -10.59
N GLU A 193 -4.78 -4.43 -11.05
CA GLU A 193 -4.65 -5.23 -12.27
C GLU A 193 -4.55 -6.75 -12.06
N TRP A 194 -4.58 -7.24 -10.82
CA TRP A 194 -4.43 -8.66 -10.49
C TRP A 194 -5.75 -9.39 -10.21
N TRP A 195 -6.89 -8.82 -10.59
CA TRP A 195 -8.21 -9.45 -10.44
C TRP A 195 -8.83 -9.83 -11.78
#